data_8ddb8988a134d13433f01875eef9fc73
#
_entry.id   8ddb8988a134d13433f01875eef9fc73
#
_cell.length_a   1.000
_cell.length_b   1.000
_cell.length_c   1.000
_cell.angle_alpha   90.00
_cell.angle_beta   90.00
_cell.angle_gamma   90.00
#
_symmetry.space_group_name_H-M   'P 1'
#
loop_
_entity.id
_entity.type
_entity.pdbx_description
1 polymer ?
#
loop_
_entity_poly.entity_id
_entity_poly.type
_entity_poly.pdbx_seq_one_letter_code
_entity_poly.pdbx_strand_id
1 'polypeptide(L)' 'VRSRTELEEVLRPGKDGLILADRRGRSATFLPQVWDELPDPHDFVAHLLAKAGIRPSYDWTDSEIDCQRYEVTAYAEH' A
#
# COMPACT_ATOMS: atom_id res chain seq x y z
N VAL A 1 -9.92 -4.00 3.46
CA VAL A 1 -10.02 -2.59 3.91
C VAL A 1 -10.95 -1.83 2.99
N ARG A 2 -11.69 -0.91 3.55
CA ARG A 2 -12.71 -0.21 2.79
C ARG A 2 -12.34 1.23 2.45
N SER A 3 -11.38 1.79 3.14
CA SER A 3 -11.02 3.18 2.92
C SER A 3 -9.54 3.36 3.10
N ARG A 4 -9.03 4.48 2.60
CA ARG A 4 -7.63 4.82 2.77
C ARG A 4 -7.28 4.99 4.25
N THR A 5 -8.17 5.61 5.02
CA THR A 5 -7.92 5.81 6.44
C THR A 5 -7.75 4.48 7.15
N GLU A 6 -8.64 3.52 6.86
CA GLU A 6 -8.54 2.21 7.47
C GLU A 6 -7.24 1.52 7.07
N LEU A 7 -6.86 1.63 5.80
CA LEU A 7 -5.63 1.03 5.32
C LEU A 7 -4.42 1.60 6.06
N GLU A 8 -4.39 2.93 6.22
CA GLU A 8 -3.26 3.56 6.89
C GLU A 8 -3.16 3.16 8.35
N GLU A 9 -4.29 2.84 8.98
CA GLU A 9 -4.30 2.42 10.36
C GLU A 9 -3.80 1.00 10.56
N VAL A 10 -4.01 0.13 9.57
CA VAL A 10 -3.62 -1.28 9.71
C VAL A 10 -2.23 -1.57 9.17
N LEU A 11 -1.67 -0.69 8.36
CA LEU A 11 -0.33 -0.90 7.82
C LEU A 11 0.72 -0.84 8.92
N ARG A 12 1.68 -1.74 8.86
CA ARG A 12 2.76 -1.81 9.85
C ARG A 12 4.07 -1.44 9.18
N PRO A 13 4.62 -0.26 9.49
CA PRO A 13 5.90 0.15 8.89
C PRO A 13 7.00 -0.87 9.13
N GLY A 14 7.70 -1.18 8.07
CA GLY A 14 8.80 -2.12 8.13
C GLY A 14 8.40 -3.58 7.99
N LYS A 15 7.10 -3.88 7.98
CA LYS A 15 6.66 -5.27 7.94
C LYS A 15 5.75 -5.59 6.77
N ASP A 16 4.85 -4.69 6.41
CA ASP A 16 3.82 -5.01 5.43
C ASP A 16 4.20 -4.54 4.04
N GLY A 17 4.07 -5.45 3.07
CA GLY A 17 3.99 -5.04 1.68
C GLY A 17 2.54 -4.72 1.36
N LEU A 18 2.31 -4.05 0.25
CA LEU A 18 0.99 -3.63 -0.13
C LEU A 18 0.78 -3.80 -1.63
N ILE A 19 -0.31 -4.43 -1.98
CA ILE A 19 -0.76 -4.55 -3.37
C ILE A 19 -2.02 -3.73 -3.49
N LEU A 20 -2.04 -2.84 -4.49
CA LEU A 20 -3.16 -1.95 -4.69
C LEU A 20 -3.63 -2.06 -6.13
N ALA A 21 -4.94 -2.14 -6.33
CA ALA A 21 -5.51 -2.23 -7.66
C ALA A 21 -6.83 -1.47 -7.69
N ASP A 22 -7.11 -0.83 -8.83
CA ASP A 22 -8.38 -0.16 -8.99
C ASP A 22 -9.26 -0.91 -10.00
N ARG A 23 -10.46 -0.41 -10.20
CA ARG A 23 -11.41 -1.08 -11.09
C ARG A 23 -11.09 -0.92 -12.56
N ARG A 24 -10.18 -0.02 -12.90
CA ARG A 24 -9.80 0.23 -14.28
C ARG A 24 -8.60 -0.60 -14.71
N GLY A 25 -8.12 -1.47 -13.84
CA GLY A 25 -6.98 -2.31 -14.15
C GLY A 25 -5.64 -1.71 -13.80
N ARG A 26 -5.62 -0.55 -13.15
CA ARG A 26 -4.36 0.03 -12.68
C ARG A 26 -3.98 -0.62 -11.36
N SER A 27 -2.73 -0.97 -11.24
CA SER A 27 -2.27 -1.63 -10.02
C SER A 27 -0.81 -1.31 -9.76
N ALA A 28 -0.42 -1.50 -8.51
CA ALA A 28 0.97 -1.33 -8.11
C ALA A 28 1.21 -2.12 -6.85
N THR A 29 2.48 -2.42 -6.60
CA THR A 29 2.89 -3.19 -5.45
C THR A 29 4.12 -2.55 -4.83
N PHE A 30 4.14 -2.45 -3.51
CA PHE A 30 5.32 -2.05 -2.76
C PHE A 30 5.73 -3.20 -1.86
N LEU A 31 7.03 -3.46 -1.85
CA LEU A 31 7.62 -4.42 -0.93
C LEU A 31 7.83 -3.77 0.43
N PRO A 32 7.91 -4.56 1.51
CA PRO A 32 8.11 -3.97 2.84
C PRO A 32 9.36 -3.12 2.96
N GLN A 33 10.38 -3.37 2.16
CA GLN A 33 11.62 -2.60 2.23
C GLN A 33 11.42 -1.14 1.84
N VAL A 34 10.32 -0.80 1.17
CA VAL A 34 10.02 0.59 0.81
C VAL A 34 9.82 1.43 2.07
N TRP A 35 9.45 0.81 3.18
CA TRP A 35 9.29 1.53 4.44
C TRP A 35 10.57 2.22 4.89
N ASP A 36 11.73 1.75 4.45
CA ASP A 36 12.99 2.40 4.77
C ASP A 36 13.05 3.82 4.23
N GLU A 37 12.39 4.06 3.10
CA GLU A 37 12.37 5.38 2.48
C GLU A 37 11.10 6.15 2.82
N LEU A 38 10.01 5.45 3.09
CA LEU A 38 8.70 6.04 3.34
C LEU A 38 8.12 5.46 4.62
N PRO A 39 8.61 5.86 5.79
CA PRO A 39 8.17 5.27 7.05
C PRO A 39 6.77 5.66 7.49
N ASP A 40 6.19 6.68 6.88
CA ASP A 40 4.85 7.13 7.25
C ASP A 40 3.82 6.39 6.40
N PRO A 41 2.83 5.72 7.01
CA PRO A 41 1.79 5.02 6.23
C PRO A 41 1.08 5.92 5.23
N HIS A 42 0.84 7.17 5.57
CA HIS A 42 0.18 8.09 4.64
C HIS A 42 1.04 8.29 3.39
N ASP A 43 2.33 8.54 3.57
CA ASP A 43 3.23 8.73 2.44
C ASP A 43 3.40 7.45 1.64
N PHE A 44 3.45 6.31 2.33
CA PHE A 44 3.59 5.02 1.68
C PHE A 44 2.42 4.79 0.71
N VAL A 45 1.20 5.04 1.17
CA VAL A 45 0.02 4.87 0.34
C VAL A 45 0.00 5.90 -0.78
N ALA A 46 0.37 7.14 -0.50
CA ALA A 46 0.38 8.19 -1.52
C ALA A 46 1.33 7.85 -2.66
N HIS A 47 2.52 7.37 -2.34
CA HIS A 47 3.48 6.99 -3.38
C HIS A 47 3.04 5.76 -4.15
N LEU A 48 2.36 4.82 -3.48
CA LEU A 48 1.85 3.65 -4.17
C LEU A 48 0.74 4.03 -5.15
N LEU A 49 -0.13 4.95 -4.75
CA LEU A 49 -1.16 5.46 -5.65
C LEU A 49 -0.53 6.10 -6.88
N ALA A 50 0.49 6.92 -6.68
CA ALA A 50 1.18 7.55 -7.80
C ALA A 50 1.82 6.52 -8.72
N LYS A 51 2.38 5.47 -8.15
CA LYS A 51 2.98 4.40 -8.94
C LYS A 51 1.95 3.70 -9.81
N ALA A 52 0.74 3.57 -9.29
CA ALA A 52 -0.36 2.94 -10.05
C ALA A 52 -1.01 3.88 -11.06
N GLY A 53 -0.57 5.14 -11.11
CA GLY A 53 -1.16 6.12 -12.01
C GLY A 53 -2.39 6.78 -11.44
N ILE A 54 -2.58 6.70 -10.13
CA ILE A 54 -3.72 7.29 -9.45
C ILE A 54 -3.21 8.53 -8.70
N ARG A 55 -4.10 9.51 -8.53
CA ARG A 55 -3.72 10.73 -7.83
C ARG A 55 -3.29 10.42 -6.40
N PRO A 56 -2.10 10.89 -5.96
CA PRO A 56 -1.60 10.54 -4.62
C PRO A 56 -2.50 10.99 -3.47
N SER A 57 -3.31 12.03 -3.70
CA SER A 57 -4.21 12.52 -2.66
C SER A 57 -5.58 11.84 -2.71
N TYR A 58 -5.76 10.86 -3.58
CA TYR A 58 -7.04 10.19 -3.71
C TYR A 58 -7.39 9.49 -2.40
N ASP A 59 -8.55 9.83 -1.88
CA ASP A 59 -9.03 9.26 -0.63
C ASP A 59 -10.32 8.51 -0.94
N TRP A 60 -10.20 7.20 -1.05
CA TRP A 60 -11.35 6.39 -1.42
C TRP A 60 -12.11 5.95 -0.18
N THR A 61 -13.39 5.76 -0.37
CA THR A 61 -14.23 5.12 0.61
C THR A 61 -14.90 3.95 -0.09
N ASP A 62 -15.26 2.94 0.65
CA ASP A 62 -15.89 1.78 0.06
C ASP A 62 -14.88 0.98 -0.76
N SER A 63 -15.32 0.22 -1.75
CA SER A 63 -14.50 -0.78 -2.42
C SER A 63 -14.00 -0.35 -3.79
N GLU A 64 -13.75 0.95 -3.98
CA GLU A 64 -13.22 1.45 -5.23
C GLU A 64 -11.80 0.99 -5.50
N ILE A 65 -11.03 0.82 -4.43
CA ILE A 65 -9.64 0.39 -4.50
C ILE A 65 -9.53 -0.91 -3.71
N ASP A 66 -8.93 -1.89 -4.34
CA ASP A 66 -8.69 -3.18 -3.70
C ASP A 66 -7.26 -3.21 -3.18
N CYS A 67 -7.11 -3.39 -1.89
CA CYS A 67 -5.81 -3.37 -1.24
C CYS A 67 -5.60 -4.67 -0.49
N GLN A 68 -4.42 -5.25 -0.65
CA GLN A 68 -4.04 -6.46 0.05
C GLN A 68 -2.70 -6.24 0.73
N ARG A 69 -2.64 -6.50 2.03
CA ARG A 69 -1.38 -6.48 2.77
C ARG A 69 -0.76 -7.87 2.73
N TYR A 70 0.55 -7.92 2.71
CA TYR A 70 1.24 -9.20 2.81
C TYR A 70 2.53 -9.02 3.59
N GLU A 71 2.98 -10.10 4.21
CA GLU A 71 4.27 -10.10 4.90
C GLU A 71 5.25 -10.92 4.09
N VAL A 72 6.46 -10.40 3.97
CA VAL A 72 7.54 -11.17 3.38
C VAL A 72 8.36 -11.71 4.53
N THR A 73 8.38 -13.02 4.67
CA THR A 73 9.22 -13.64 5.65
C THR A 73 10.58 -13.78 5.03
N ALA A 74 11.47 -13.00 5.52
CA ALA A 74 12.80 -13.06 4.99
C ALA A 74 13.53 -14.14 5.72
N TYR A 75 13.66 -15.25 5.14
CA TYR A 75 14.51 -16.18 5.71
C TYR A 75 15.69 -16.12 5.04
N ALA A 76 16.10 -15.78 5.10
CA ALA A 76 17.04 -15.99 4.37
C ALA A 76 18.06 -16.64 4.78
N GLU A 77 17.68 -16.89 4.90
CA GLU A 77 18.13 -17.18 4.99
C GLU A 77 18.72 -17.57 5.40
N HIS A 78 18.93 -18.02 5.63
CA HIS A 78 19.10 -18.34 6.06
C HIS A 78 19.55 -18.62 5.93
#